data_3b161573ac2a09684fe8416ac3dfdcae
#
_entry.id   3b161573ac2a09684fe8416ac3dfdcae
#
_cell.length_a   1.000
_cell.length_b   1.000
_cell.length_c   1.000
_cell.angle_alpha   90.00
_cell.angle_beta   90.00
_cell.angle_gamma   90.00
#
_symmetry.space_group_name_H-M   'P 1'
#
loop_
_entity.id
_entity.type
_entity.pdbx_description
1 polymer ?
#
loop_
_entity_poly.entity_id
_entity_poly.type
_entity_poly.pdbx_seq_one_letter_code
_entity_poly.pdbx_strand_id
1 'polypeptide(L)'
;KNNYTSTVYVIQEISGSKAGSPKINIMGASRFGQFKFLLPEFSQMIFSPGPLIYKLRQGLKNYKPRDYLLLTGDPAIIGVACSIVSDITGGKFKLLKWDKQERKYYPIEINLYEKGNIDDN
;
A
#
# COMPACT_ATOMS: atom_id res chain seq x y z
N LYS A 1 -6.64 21.03 -10.68
CA LYS A 1 -6.59 21.13 -10.15
C LYS A 1 -6.34 20.66 -9.01
N ASN A 2 -6.39 19.86 -8.67
CA ASN A 2 -6.27 19.40 -7.45
C ASN A 2 -4.97 18.80 -7.25
N ASN A 3 -3.97 19.55 -7.15
CA ASN A 3 -2.64 19.03 -6.96
C ASN A 3 -2.44 18.47 -5.60
N TYR A 4 -3.42 18.60 -4.74
CA TYR A 4 -3.25 18.16 -3.38
C TYR A 4 -3.91 16.84 -3.11
N THR A 5 -4.47 16.23 -4.12
CA THR A 5 -5.11 14.95 -3.95
C THR A 5 -4.05 13.88 -3.75
N SER A 6 -4.22 13.10 -2.71
CA SER A 6 -3.34 11.97 -2.47
C SER A 6 -3.68 10.82 -3.40
N THR A 7 -2.75 9.93 -3.56
CA THR A 7 -2.94 8.71 -4.34
C THR A 7 -2.91 7.53 -3.39
N VAL A 8 -3.81 6.59 -3.60
CA VAL A 8 -3.83 5.33 -2.87
C VAL A 8 -3.24 4.29 -3.79
N TYR A 9 -2.03 3.85 -3.49
CA TYR A 9 -1.37 2.84 -4.31
C TYR A 9 -1.82 1.47 -3.83
N VAL A 10 -2.59 0.80 -4.67
CA VAL A 10 -3.09 -0.54 -4.37
C VAL A 10 -2.00 -1.51 -4.81
N ILE A 11 -1.38 -2.18 -3.87
CA ILE A 11 -0.19 -2.98 -4.16
C ILE A 11 -0.50 -4.07 -5.16
N GLN A 12 -1.58 -4.79 -4.96
CA GLN A 12 -1.93 -5.86 -5.87
C GLN A 12 -3.43 -5.94 -6.00
N GLU A 13 -3.91 -6.13 -7.22
CA GLU A 13 -5.34 -6.29 -7.40
C GLU A 13 -5.81 -7.51 -6.65
N ILE A 14 -6.98 -7.41 -6.08
CA ILE A 14 -7.53 -8.49 -5.29
C ILE A 14 -8.55 -9.23 -6.12
N SER A 15 -8.41 -10.54 -6.18
CA SER A 15 -9.41 -11.31 -6.88
C SER A 15 -10.69 -11.25 -6.07
N GLY A 16 -11.79 -11.53 -6.71
CA GLY A 16 -13.04 -11.50 -6.00
C GLY A 16 -13.77 -10.20 -6.16
N SER A 17 -13.21 -9.26 -6.87
CA SER A 17 -13.95 -8.05 -7.17
C SER A 17 -14.95 -8.34 -8.28
N LYS A 18 -14.91 -9.55 -8.83
CA LYS A 18 -15.82 -9.90 -9.87
C LYS A 18 -17.14 -10.36 -9.29
N ALA A 19 -18.15 -10.35 -10.13
CA ALA A 19 -19.46 -10.73 -9.70
C ALA A 19 -19.46 -12.12 -9.07
N GLY A 20 -20.12 -12.26 -7.98
CA GLY A 20 -20.25 -13.54 -7.34
C GLY A 20 -19.11 -13.91 -6.42
N SER A 21 -18.15 -13.04 -6.31
CA SER A 21 -17.00 -13.34 -5.48
C SER A 21 -16.67 -12.17 -4.59
N PRO A 22 -17.57 -11.80 -3.76
CA PRO A 22 -17.32 -10.61 -2.94
C PRO A 22 -16.29 -10.90 -1.91
N LYS A 23 -15.17 -10.33 -2.03
CA LYS A 23 -14.16 -10.49 -1.06
C LYS A 23 -13.92 -9.17 -0.38
N ILE A 24 -12.85 -8.54 -0.66
CA ILE A 24 -12.55 -7.27 -0.05
C ILE A 24 -12.95 -6.18 -1.01
N ASN A 25 -13.75 -5.26 -0.53
CA ASN A 25 -14.19 -4.15 -1.34
C ASN A 25 -13.33 -2.96 -1.01
N ILE A 26 -12.47 -2.58 -1.94
CA ILE A 26 -11.55 -1.48 -1.68
C ILE A 26 -12.18 -0.11 -1.89
N MET A 27 -13.43 -0.06 -2.35
CA MET A 27 -14.04 1.25 -2.59
C MET A 27 -14.12 2.12 -1.35
N GLY A 28 -14.16 1.51 -0.19
CA GLY A 28 -14.13 2.28 1.05
C GLY A 28 -12.86 3.07 1.25
N ALA A 29 -11.80 2.75 0.51
CA ALA A 29 -10.56 3.48 0.62
C ALA A 29 -10.53 4.68 -0.32
N SER A 30 -11.54 4.87 -1.16
CA SER A 30 -11.52 5.94 -2.14
C SER A 30 -11.54 7.33 -1.50
N ARG A 31 -11.98 7.42 -0.27
CA ARG A 31 -11.98 8.73 0.39
C ARG A 31 -10.58 9.22 0.71
N PHE A 32 -9.59 8.35 0.59
CA PHE A 32 -8.21 8.74 0.87
C PHE A 32 -7.48 9.21 -0.39
N GLY A 33 -8.01 8.96 -1.56
CA GLY A 33 -7.37 9.42 -2.78
C GLY A 33 -7.73 8.58 -3.98
N GLN A 34 -7.14 8.91 -5.11
CA GLN A 34 -7.34 8.15 -6.32
C GLN A 34 -6.55 6.86 -6.26
N PHE A 35 -7.11 5.80 -6.83
CA PHE A 35 -6.42 4.51 -6.84
C PHE A 35 -5.42 4.43 -7.97
N LYS A 36 -4.28 3.85 -7.68
CA LYS A 36 -3.33 3.47 -8.69
C LYS A 36 -2.91 2.04 -8.38
N PHE A 37 -3.18 1.12 -9.31
CA PHE A 37 -2.89 -0.29 -9.10
C PHE A 37 -1.48 -0.61 -9.57
N LEU A 38 -0.74 -1.35 -8.77
CA LEU A 38 0.65 -1.65 -9.08
C LEU A 38 0.83 -2.97 -9.79
N LEU A 39 0.23 -4.03 -9.26
CA LEU A 39 0.38 -5.36 -9.84
C LEU A 39 -0.97 -6.03 -10.02
N PRO A 40 -1.12 -6.85 -11.05
CA PRO A 40 -2.36 -7.60 -11.23
C PRO A 40 -2.48 -8.71 -10.19
N GLU A 41 -3.68 -9.23 -10.04
CA GLU A 41 -3.88 -10.33 -9.13
C GLU A 41 -3.11 -11.53 -9.63
N PHE A 42 -2.81 -12.45 -8.76
CA PHE A 42 -2.02 -13.65 -9.05
C PHE A 42 -0.55 -13.40 -9.29
N SER A 43 -0.07 -12.17 -9.17
CA SER A 43 1.36 -11.95 -9.18
C SER A 43 1.96 -12.60 -7.95
N GLN A 44 3.07 -13.26 -8.10
CA GLN A 44 3.74 -13.92 -6.99
C GLN A 44 5.23 -13.72 -7.08
N MET A 45 5.86 -13.59 -5.93
CA MET A 45 7.29 -13.41 -5.87
C MET A 45 7.87 -14.73 -5.41
N ILE A 46 8.04 -15.65 -6.35
CA ILE A 46 8.46 -17.00 -6.00
C ILE A 46 9.93 -17.27 -6.27
N PHE A 47 10.31 -17.33 -7.52
CA PHE A 47 11.69 -17.71 -7.84
C PHE A 47 12.56 -16.56 -8.27
N SER A 48 12.02 -15.66 -9.03
CA SER A 48 12.80 -14.54 -9.58
C SER A 48 12.11 -13.25 -9.24
N PRO A 49 12.39 -12.67 -8.09
CA PRO A 49 11.70 -11.45 -7.71
C PRO A 49 12.07 -10.22 -8.53
N GLY A 50 13.17 -10.26 -9.26
CA GLY A 50 13.64 -9.09 -9.98
C GLY A 50 12.61 -8.37 -10.82
N PRO A 51 11.88 -9.07 -11.70
CA PRO A 51 10.91 -8.38 -12.54
C PRO A 51 9.80 -7.72 -11.76
N LEU A 52 9.34 -8.33 -10.65
CA LEU A 52 8.31 -7.73 -9.84
C LEU A 52 8.84 -6.52 -9.09
N ILE A 53 10.05 -6.61 -8.60
CA ILE A 53 10.67 -5.48 -7.93
C ILE A 53 10.79 -4.30 -8.89
N TYR A 54 11.21 -4.59 -10.13
CA TYR A 54 11.31 -3.52 -11.11
C TYR A 54 9.96 -2.86 -11.37
N LYS A 55 8.91 -3.66 -11.52
CA LYS A 55 7.58 -3.12 -11.75
C LYS A 55 7.12 -2.29 -10.56
N LEU A 56 7.38 -2.76 -9.37
CA LEU A 56 6.99 -2.01 -8.18
C LEU A 56 7.75 -0.68 -8.10
N ARG A 57 9.03 -0.70 -8.39
CA ARG A 57 9.79 0.55 -8.37
C ARG A 57 9.28 1.52 -9.40
N GLN A 58 8.93 1.04 -10.59
CA GLN A 58 8.40 1.91 -11.62
C GLN A 58 7.06 2.49 -11.19
N GLY A 59 6.21 1.67 -10.62
CA GLY A 59 4.89 2.13 -10.21
C GLY A 59 4.93 3.09 -9.04
N LEU A 60 5.94 2.96 -8.18
CA LEU A 60 6.01 3.75 -6.96
C LEU A 60 6.95 4.94 -7.06
N LYS A 61 7.57 5.16 -8.20
CA LYS A 61 8.61 6.17 -8.27
C LYS A 61 8.12 7.57 -7.95
N ASN A 62 6.85 7.83 -8.09
CA ASN A 62 6.29 9.14 -7.79
C ASN A 62 5.56 9.19 -6.46
N TYR A 63 5.72 8.17 -5.64
CA TYR A 63 5.08 8.14 -4.33
C TYR A 63 5.58 9.30 -3.49
N LYS A 64 4.66 9.97 -2.82
CA LYS A 64 4.96 11.09 -1.93
C LYS A 64 4.48 10.75 -0.53
N PRO A 65 5.06 11.37 0.49
CA PRO A 65 4.62 11.09 1.87
C PRO A 65 3.13 11.32 2.11
N ARG A 66 2.48 12.11 1.29
CA ARG A 66 1.04 12.34 1.47
C ARG A 66 0.21 11.22 0.87
N ASP A 67 0.83 10.32 0.13
CA ASP A 67 0.11 9.22 -0.50
C ASP A 67 -0.02 8.06 0.46
N TYR A 68 -0.78 7.06 0.06
CA TYR A 68 -1.04 5.90 0.89
C TYR A 68 -0.68 4.63 0.16
N LEU A 69 -0.30 3.63 0.92
CA LEU A 69 -0.02 2.31 0.38
C LEU A 69 -1.08 1.38 0.94
N LEU A 70 -1.95 0.87 0.08
CA LEU A 70 -3.01 -0.04 0.50
C LEU A 70 -2.50 -1.46 0.45
N LEU A 71 -2.51 -2.10 1.61
CA LEU A 71 -1.86 -3.40 1.79
C LEU A 71 -2.75 -4.52 1.31
N THR A 72 -2.59 -4.89 0.05
CA THR A 72 -3.38 -5.97 -0.54
C THR A 72 -2.47 -6.93 -1.26
N GLY A 73 -2.81 -8.21 -1.22
CA GLY A 73 -2.13 -9.20 -2.03
C GLY A 73 -1.16 -10.06 -1.26
N ASP A 74 -0.18 -10.56 -1.98
CA ASP A 74 0.82 -11.48 -1.45
C ASP A 74 1.67 -10.78 -0.39
N PRO A 75 1.80 -11.34 0.81
CA PRO A 75 2.60 -10.70 1.85
C PRO A 75 4.04 -10.38 1.44
N ALA A 76 4.65 -11.22 0.61
CA ALA A 76 6.01 -10.96 0.17
C ALA A 76 6.05 -9.71 -0.71
N ILE A 77 5.05 -9.54 -1.55
CA ILE A 77 4.97 -8.36 -2.41
C ILE A 77 4.70 -7.12 -1.54
N ILE A 78 3.83 -7.25 -0.56
CA ILE A 78 3.56 -6.15 0.35
C ILE A 78 4.85 -5.71 1.05
N GLY A 79 5.63 -6.69 1.51
CA GLY A 79 6.88 -6.37 2.19
C GLY A 79 7.85 -5.61 1.32
N VAL A 80 7.97 -6.02 0.06
CA VAL A 80 8.88 -5.36 -0.86
C VAL A 80 8.37 -3.96 -1.19
N ALA A 81 7.06 -3.82 -1.40
CA ALA A 81 6.49 -2.50 -1.69
C ALA A 81 6.74 -1.53 -0.55
N CYS A 82 6.56 -1.99 0.69
CA CYS A 82 6.82 -1.14 1.85
C CYS A 82 8.29 -0.75 1.93
N SER A 83 9.17 -1.70 1.60
CA SER A 83 10.61 -1.40 1.62
C SER A 83 10.97 -0.34 0.59
N ILE A 84 10.38 -0.44 -0.60
CA ILE A 84 10.64 0.54 -1.64
C ILE A 84 10.16 1.92 -1.23
N VAL A 85 8.94 1.98 -0.71
CA VAL A 85 8.38 3.26 -0.29
C VAL A 85 9.20 3.86 0.85
N SER A 86 9.63 3.02 1.79
CA SER A 86 10.47 3.49 2.86
C SER A 86 11.77 4.09 2.33
N ASP A 87 12.35 3.44 1.33
CA ASP A 87 13.58 3.93 0.73
C ASP A 87 13.37 5.28 0.04
N ILE A 88 12.27 5.42 -0.67
CA ILE A 88 11.99 6.64 -1.39
C ILE A 88 11.71 7.81 -0.45
N THR A 89 11.03 7.53 0.65
CA THR A 89 10.56 8.61 1.53
C THR A 89 11.44 8.83 2.75
N GLY A 90 12.52 8.10 2.88
CA GLY A 90 13.34 8.24 4.09
C GLY A 90 12.65 7.70 5.31
N GLY A 91 11.82 6.70 5.16
CA GLY A 91 11.18 6.04 6.29
C GLY A 91 9.91 6.69 6.78
N LYS A 92 9.34 7.62 6.02
CA LYS A 92 8.11 8.29 6.43
C LYS A 92 7.04 8.10 5.36
N PHE A 93 6.04 7.30 5.67
CA PHE A 93 4.99 7.01 4.71
C PHE A 93 3.72 6.59 5.43
N LYS A 94 2.65 6.40 4.68
CA LYS A 94 1.36 6.04 5.24
C LYS A 94 0.84 4.76 4.63
N LEU A 95 0.27 3.94 5.50
CA LEU A 95 -0.35 2.69 5.07
C LEU A 95 -1.86 2.81 5.26
N LEU A 96 -2.60 2.07 4.46
CA LEU A 96 -4.03 1.90 4.69
C LEU A 96 -4.28 0.45 5.02
N LYS A 97 -5.04 0.21 6.05
CA LYS A 97 -5.29 -1.13 6.52
C LYS A 97 -6.78 -1.32 6.76
N TRP A 98 -7.29 -2.51 6.40
CA TRP A 98 -8.69 -2.86 6.66
C TRP A 98 -8.85 -3.34 8.08
N ASP A 99 -9.80 -2.75 8.79
CA ASP A 99 -10.11 -3.17 10.15
C ASP A 99 -11.37 -4.03 10.09
N LYS A 100 -11.22 -5.30 10.41
CA LYS A 100 -12.33 -6.24 10.32
C LYS A 100 -13.43 -5.91 11.28
N GLN A 101 -13.10 -5.46 12.46
CA GLN A 101 -14.13 -5.19 13.46
C GLN A 101 -14.92 -3.94 13.12
N GLU A 102 -14.22 -2.87 12.74
CA GLU A 102 -14.90 -1.64 12.41
C GLU A 102 -15.39 -1.62 10.98
N ARG A 103 -14.93 -2.57 10.17
CA ARG A 103 -15.32 -2.72 8.77
C ARG A 103 -15.05 -1.43 8.01
N LYS A 104 -13.85 -0.93 8.14
CA LYS A 104 -13.45 0.26 7.43
C LYS A 104 -11.94 0.29 7.29
N TYR A 105 -11.47 1.14 6.38
CA TYR A 105 -10.05 1.35 6.21
C TYR A 105 -9.61 2.48 7.12
N TYR A 106 -8.43 2.36 7.68
CA TYR A 106 -7.88 3.45 8.44
C TYR A 106 -6.40 3.60 8.14
N PRO A 107 -5.89 4.83 8.28
CA PRO A 107 -4.49 5.09 7.93
C PRO A 107 -3.58 4.87 9.11
N ILE A 108 -2.36 4.47 8.81
CA ILE A 108 -1.32 4.32 9.81
C ILE A 108 -0.14 5.12 9.32
N GLU A 109 0.32 6.07 10.10
CA GLU A 109 1.49 6.84 9.73
C GLU A 109 2.73 6.15 10.25
N ILE A 110 3.68 5.94 9.37
CA ILE A 110 4.92 5.28 9.71
C ILE A 110 6.05 6.28 9.69
N ASN A 111 6.81 6.30 10.76
CA ASN A 111 8.04 7.05 10.80
C ASN A 111 9.05 6.12 11.49
N LEU A 112 9.94 5.58 10.70
CA LEU A 112 10.86 4.56 11.22
C LEU A 112 11.85 5.09 12.23
N TYR A 113 11.94 6.39 12.33
CA TYR A 113 12.90 6.98 13.26
C TYR A 113 12.25 7.54 14.51
N GLU A 114 10.96 7.33 14.65
CA GLU A 114 10.26 7.81 15.81
C GLU A 114 10.53 6.89 16.99
N LYS A 115 10.87 7.47 18.13
CA LYS A 115 11.20 6.65 19.29
C LYS A 115 10.03 6.38 20.21
N GLY A 116 9.05 7.21 20.18
CA GLY A 116 7.93 7.03 21.09
C GLY A 116 8.34 7.32 22.51
N ASN A 117 7.63 6.71 23.44
CA ASN A 117 7.87 6.98 24.83
C ASN A 117 8.45 5.82 25.59
N ILE A 118 9.05 4.90 24.88
CA ILE A 118 9.48 3.74 25.57
C ILE A 118 10.77 3.90 26.24
N ASP A 119 11.41 4.97 25.98
CA ASP A 119 12.67 5.09 26.51
C ASP A 119 12.73 5.50 27.85
N ASP A 120 11.82 5.79 28.32
CA ASP A 120 11.81 6.29 29.50
C ASP A 120 12.22 5.43 30.33
N ASN A 121 12.60 4.82 30.26
CA ASN A 121 12.98 4.04 31.12
C ASN A 121 14.10 3.79 31.02
#